data_83084b322fa957d3ba2855e0b30f1f19
#
_entry.id   83084b322fa957d3ba2855e0b30f1f19
#
_cell.length_a   1.000
_cell.length_b   1.000
_cell.length_c   1.000
_cell.angle_alpha   90.00
_cell.angle_beta   90.00
_cell.angle_gamma   90.00
#
_symmetry.space_group_name_H-M   'P 1'
#
loop_
_entity.id
_entity.type
_entity.pdbx_description
1 polymer ?
#
loop_
_entity_poly.entity_id
_entity_poly.type
_entity_poly.pdbx_seq_one_letter_code
_entity_poly.pdbx_strand_id
1 'polypeptide(L)'
;MRQVADQLGLPFGKREKIYNSRLAQELGKWAEKNGRGEEYHRAVFKAYFAECKNIAEAATLEAIGEQVGLDKTEIRKVITSRTLRSEIDDDWQRARRLGINAVPTFVLNESHLVGAQPYDKLTQFVDYHQVPRRINE
;
A
#
# COMPACT_ATOMS: atom_id res chain seq x y z
N MET A 1 12.12 10.90 4.38
CA MET A 1 11.84 9.89 3.33
C MET A 1 12.83 10.01 2.16
N ARG A 2 13.05 11.18 1.53
CA ARG A 2 14.01 11.32 0.42
C ARG A 2 15.43 10.86 0.81
N GLN A 3 15.99 11.35 1.89
CA GLN A 3 17.31 10.94 2.35
C GLN A 3 17.47 9.42 2.54
N VAL A 4 16.44 8.75 3.04
CA VAL A 4 16.41 7.28 3.18
C VAL A 4 16.33 6.59 1.81
N ALA A 5 15.52 7.13 0.89
CA ALA A 5 15.43 6.62 -0.47
C ALA A 5 16.79 6.73 -1.19
N ASP A 6 17.46 7.88 -1.06
CA ASP A 6 18.80 8.11 -1.64
C ASP A 6 19.83 7.13 -1.07
N GLN A 7 19.81 6.89 0.25
CA GLN A 7 20.69 5.90 0.90
C GLN A 7 20.47 4.47 0.43
N LEU A 8 19.23 4.14 0.06
CA LEU A 8 18.83 2.81 -0.42
C LEU A 8 18.89 2.69 -1.95
N GLY A 9 19.30 3.74 -2.68
CA GLY A 9 19.32 3.76 -4.13
C GLY A 9 17.93 3.68 -4.77
N LEU A 10 16.87 4.10 -4.03
CA LEU A 10 15.51 4.05 -4.51
C LEU A 10 15.11 5.34 -5.22
N PRO A 11 14.43 5.27 -6.38
CA PRO A 11 13.95 6.46 -7.07
C PRO A 11 12.87 7.15 -6.25
N PHE A 12 13.07 8.43 -5.93
CA PHE A 12 12.13 9.23 -5.15
C PHE A 12 11.99 10.64 -5.74
N GLY A 13 10.87 10.90 -6.41
CA GLY A 13 10.57 12.15 -7.07
C GLY A 13 10.29 13.30 -6.11
N LYS A 14 10.32 14.53 -6.62
CA LYS A 14 9.95 15.73 -5.87
C LYS A 14 8.46 15.99 -6.04
N ARG A 15 7.65 15.56 -5.07
CA ARG A 15 6.21 15.86 -5.06
C ARG A 15 5.94 17.20 -4.40
N GLU A 16 5.04 17.95 -5.01
CA GLU A 16 4.56 19.22 -4.48
C GLU A 16 3.18 19.08 -3.79
N LYS A 17 2.47 17.97 -4.07
CA LYS A 17 1.11 17.72 -3.56
C LYS A 17 0.98 16.30 -3.04
N ILE A 18 0.06 16.12 -2.09
CA ILE A 18 -0.43 14.81 -1.63
C ILE A 18 -1.76 14.57 -2.34
N TYR A 19 -1.90 13.41 -2.93
CA TYR A 19 -3.12 13.01 -3.64
C TYR A 19 -3.93 12.02 -2.80
N ASN A 20 -5.25 12.04 -2.98
CA ASN A 20 -6.14 11.08 -2.34
C ASN A 20 -5.91 9.69 -2.92
N SER A 21 -5.52 8.75 -2.06
CA SER A 21 -5.19 7.37 -2.46
C SER A 21 -6.40 6.42 -2.46
N ARG A 22 -7.58 6.90 -2.09
CA ARG A 22 -8.74 6.02 -1.88
C ARG A 22 -9.10 5.21 -3.11
N LEU A 23 -9.18 5.83 -4.28
CA LEU A 23 -9.51 5.15 -5.53
C LEU A 23 -8.44 4.11 -5.91
N ALA A 24 -7.17 4.45 -5.68
CA ALA A 24 -6.06 3.52 -5.89
C ALA A 24 -6.15 2.31 -4.95
N GLN A 25 -6.59 2.49 -3.69
CA GLN A 25 -6.81 1.39 -2.76
C GLN A 25 -7.97 0.49 -3.18
N GLU A 26 -9.09 1.06 -3.62
CA GLU A 26 -10.24 0.31 -4.13
C GLU A 26 -9.85 -0.56 -5.34
N LEU A 27 -9.15 0.03 -6.31
CA LEU A 27 -8.66 -0.73 -7.45
C LEU A 27 -7.60 -1.77 -7.06
N GLY A 28 -6.80 -1.51 -6.03
CA GLY A 28 -5.86 -2.46 -5.44
C GLY A 28 -6.56 -3.71 -4.89
N LYS A 29 -7.66 -3.54 -4.14
CA LYS A 29 -8.49 -4.67 -3.69
C LYS A 29 -9.04 -5.51 -4.84
N TRP A 30 -9.46 -4.86 -5.91
CA TRP A 30 -9.91 -5.58 -7.09
C TRP A 30 -8.77 -6.30 -7.79
N ALA A 31 -7.58 -5.68 -7.90
CA ALA A 31 -6.39 -6.31 -8.46
C ALA A 31 -5.97 -7.56 -7.65
N GLU A 32 -6.05 -7.51 -6.31
CA GLU A 32 -5.81 -8.67 -5.43
C GLU A 32 -6.75 -9.83 -5.77
N LYS A 33 -8.04 -9.56 -5.93
CA LYS A 33 -9.06 -10.56 -6.30
C LYS A 33 -8.82 -11.18 -7.68
N ASN A 34 -8.10 -10.48 -8.55
CA ASN A 34 -7.71 -10.94 -9.90
C ASN A 34 -6.27 -11.47 -9.98
N GLY A 35 -5.61 -11.72 -8.83
CA GLY A 35 -4.27 -12.29 -8.78
C GLY A 35 -3.16 -11.35 -9.29
N ARG A 36 -3.41 -10.03 -9.29
CA ARG A 36 -2.48 -8.99 -9.74
C ARG A 36 -2.18 -7.94 -8.66
N GLY A 37 -2.48 -8.27 -7.40
CA GLY A 37 -2.36 -7.33 -6.29
C GLY A 37 -0.94 -6.83 -6.10
N GLU A 38 0.04 -7.71 -6.06
CA GLU A 38 1.43 -7.34 -5.82
C GLU A 38 1.99 -6.44 -6.93
N GLU A 39 1.78 -6.82 -8.19
CA GLU A 39 2.22 -6.05 -9.34
C GLU A 39 1.56 -4.67 -9.37
N TYR A 40 0.25 -4.62 -9.08
CA TYR A 40 -0.49 -3.38 -9.03
C TYR A 40 0.03 -2.45 -7.94
N HIS A 41 0.21 -2.94 -6.71
CA HIS A 41 0.73 -2.14 -5.60
C HIS A 41 2.12 -1.59 -5.89
N ARG A 42 3.02 -2.40 -6.44
CA ARG A 42 4.36 -1.96 -6.87
C ARG A 42 4.29 -0.85 -7.92
N ALA A 43 3.40 -1.00 -8.91
CA ALA A 43 3.22 -0.01 -9.97
C ALA A 43 2.65 1.32 -9.43
N VAL A 44 1.67 1.26 -8.51
CA VAL A 44 1.12 2.45 -7.84
C VAL A 44 2.19 3.15 -7.00
N PHE A 45 2.99 2.42 -6.22
CA PHE A 45 4.07 3.02 -5.43
C PHE A 45 5.11 3.69 -6.32
N LYS A 46 5.52 3.06 -7.42
CA LYS A 46 6.44 3.64 -8.40
C LYS A 46 5.85 4.92 -9.00
N ALA A 47 4.61 4.86 -9.47
CA ALA A 47 3.91 6.02 -10.06
C ALA A 47 3.82 7.18 -9.06
N TYR A 48 3.49 6.90 -7.80
CA TYR A 48 3.31 7.92 -6.78
C TYR A 48 4.63 8.47 -6.23
N PHE A 49 5.56 7.60 -5.83
CA PHE A 49 6.78 8.01 -5.13
C PHE A 49 7.93 8.38 -6.08
N ALA A 50 8.10 7.69 -7.19
CA ALA A 50 9.17 7.94 -8.13
C ALA A 50 8.76 8.91 -9.26
N GLU A 51 7.59 8.66 -9.86
CA GLU A 51 7.13 9.40 -11.04
C GLU A 51 6.24 10.60 -10.69
N CYS A 52 5.88 10.79 -9.43
CA CYS A 52 5.05 11.88 -8.92
C CYS A 52 3.66 11.99 -9.57
N LYS A 53 3.13 10.88 -10.09
CA LYS A 53 1.83 10.85 -10.77
C LYS A 53 0.68 11.05 -9.79
N ASN A 54 -0.40 11.62 -10.28
CA ASN A 54 -1.63 11.81 -9.50
C ASN A 54 -2.45 10.51 -9.49
N ILE A 55 -2.32 9.74 -8.42
CA ILE A 55 -3.06 8.48 -8.22
C ILE A 55 -4.53 8.68 -7.79
N ALA A 56 -5.02 9.91 -7.70
CA ALA A 56 -6.44 10.20 -7.54
C ALA A 56 -7.18 10.24 -8.88
N GLU A 57 -6.47 10.30 -9.99
CA GLU A 57 -7.04 10.37 -11.34
C GLU A 57 -7.33 8.99 -11.90
N ALA A 58 -8.55 8.81 -12.41
CA ALA A 58 -8.99 7.57 -13.04
C ALA A 58 -8.07 7.15 -14.21
N ALA A 59 -7.71 8.09 -15.07
CA ALA A 59 -6.84 7.82 -16.22
C ALA A 59 -5.45 7.29 -15.81
N THR A 60 -4.88 7.82 -14.73
CA THR A 60 -3.62 7.34 -14.17
C THR A 60 -3.75 5.90 -13.68
N LEU A 61 -4.83 5.58 -12.96
CA LEU A 61 -5.07 4.24 -12.43
C LEU A 61 -5.42 3.23 -13.52
N GLU A 62 -6.16 3.65 -14.56
CA GLU A 62 -6.40 2.84 -15.76
C GLU A 62 -5.08 2.41 -16.41
N ALA A 63 -4.19 3.37 -16.67
CA ALA A 63 -2.90 3.10 -17.29
C ALA A 63 -2.03 2.16 -16.43
N ILE A 64 -2.04 2.32 -15.11
CA ILE A 64 -1.33 1.43 -14.17
C ILE A 64 -1.93 0.02 -14.21
N GLY A 65 -3.25 -0.10 -14.20
CA GLY A 65 -3.92 -1.39 -14.25
C GLY A 65 -3.66 -2.14 -15.57
N GLU A 66 -3.73 -1.45 -16.71
CA GLU A 66 -3.39 -2.02 -18.01
C GLU A 66 -1.93 -2.51 -18.06
N GLN A 67 -0.99 -1.75 -17.51
CA GLN A 67 0.43 -2.10 -17.45
C GLN A 67 0.68 -3.43 -16.72
N VAL A 68 -0.14 -3.77 -15.72
CA VAL A 68 -0.01 -5.02 -14.97
C VAL A 68 -0.93 -6.13 -15.48
N GLY A 69 -1.53 -5.95 -16.66
CA GLY A 69 -2.31 -6.97 -17.37
C GLY A 69 -3.76 -7.10 -16.90
N LEU A 70 -4.31 -6.07 -16.26
CA LEU A 70 -5.74 -6.01 -15.93
C LEU A 70 -6.54 -5.49 -17.15
N ASP A 71 -7.77 -5.99 -17.32
CA ASP A 71 -8.65 -5.57 -18.41
C ASP A 71 -9.15 -4.13 -18.23
N LYS A 72 -8.96 -3.30 -19.24
CA LYS A 72 -9.31 -1.89 -19.24
C LYS A 72 -10.79 -1.62 -19.00
N THR A 73 -11.65 -2.43 -19.60
CA THR A 73 -13.10 -2.26 -19.48
C THR A 73 -13.55 -2.54 -18.06
N GLU A 74 -13.03 -3.60 -17.45
CA GLU A 74 -13.32 -3.95 -16.06
C GLU A 74 -12.73 -2.93 -15.09
N ILE A 75 -11.51 -2.41 -15.34
CA ILE A 75 -10.93 -1.31 -14.54
C ILE A 75 -11.88 -0.11 -14.51
N ARG A 76 -12.36 0.35 -15.66
CA ARG A 76 -13.29 1.49 -15.78
C ARG A 76 -14.60 1.23 -15.05
N LYS A 77 -15.12 0.03 -15.17
CA LYS A 77 -16.33 -0.39 -14.48
C LYS A 77 -16.14 -0.34 -12.95
N VAL A 78 -15.04 -0.88 -12.43
CA VAL A 78 -14.72 -0.84 -10.99
C VAL A 78 -14.56 0.60 -10.49
N ILE A 79 -13.84 1.44 -11.22
CA ILE A 79 -13.62 2.85 -10.89
C ILE A 79 -14.94 3.61 -10.86
N THR A 80 -15.81 3.41 -11.85
CA THR A 80 -17.07 4.15 -11.99
C THR A 80 -18.09 3.68 -10.95
N SER A 81 -18.22 2.37 -10.75
CA SER A 81 -19.21 1.79 -9.82
C SER A 81 -18.77 1.85 -8.37
N ARG A 82 -17.48 2.06 -8.07
CA ARG A 82 -16.92 2.10 -6.73
C ARG A 82 -17.28 0.86 -5.89
N THR A 83 -17.32 -0.30 -6.52
CA THR A 83 -17.78 -1.57 -5.91
C THR A 83 -16.97 -2.01 -4.69
N LEU A 84 -15.70 -1.61 -4.60
CA LEU A 84 -14.80 -1.96 -3.48
C LEU A 84 -14.75 -0.87 -2.39
N ARG A 85 -15.61 0.15 -2.48
CA ARG A 85 -15.62 1.27 -1.53
C ARG A 85 -15.86 0.82 -0.08
N SER A 86 -16.85 -0.07 0.12
CA SER A 86 -17.19 -0.58 1.45
C SER A 86 -16.05 -1.38 2.07
N GLU A 87 -15.33 -2.17 1.28
CA GLU A 87 -14.18 -2.94 1.78
C GLU A 87 -13.07 -2.03 2.28
N ILE A 88 -12.81 -0.91 1.60
CA ILE A 88 -11.84 0.09 2.06
C ILE A 88 -12.34 0.82 3.31
N ASP A 89 -13.65 1.11 3.40
CA ASP A 89 -14.24 1.69 4.62
C ASP A 89 -14.06 0.75 5.82
N ASP A 90 -14.26 -0.54 5.63
CA ASP A 90 -14.06 -1.57 6.66
C ASP A 90 -12.59 -1.68 7.09
N ASP A 91 -11.64 -1.66 6.14
CA ASP A 91 -10.21 -1.65 6.44
C ASP A 91 -9.82 -0.40 7.26
N TRP A 92 -10.32 0.76 6.90
CA TRP A 92 -10.06 2.00 7.64
C TRP A 92 -10.71 2.00 9.03
N GLN A 93 -11.91 1.43 9.15
CA GLN A 93 -12.55 1.26 10.45
C GLN A 93 -11.77 0.28 11.34
N ARG A 94 -11.27 -0.83 10.76
CA ARG A 94 -10.42 -1.78 11.46
C ARG A 94 -9.14 -1.12 11.97
N ALA A 95 -8.45 -0.34 11.13
CA ALA A 95 -7.26 0.40 11.54
C ALA A 95 -7.56 1.35 12.71
N ARG A 96 -8.68 2.08 12.67
CA ARG A 96 -9.10 2.96 13.77
C ARG A 96 -9.40 2.19 15.06
N ARG A 97 -10.11 1.05 14.97
CA ARG A 97 -10.38 0.20 16.15
C ARG A 97 -9.12 -0.34 16.78
N LEU A 98 -8.10 -0.60 16.00
CA LEU A 98 -6.77 -1.02 16.46
C LEU A 98 -5.89 0.15 16.92
N GLY A 99 -6.39 1.39 16.96
CA GLY A 99 -5.61 2.56 17.37
C GLY A 99 -4.48 2.94 16.40
N ILE A 100 -4.52 2.45 15.14
CA ILE A 100 -3.50 2.74 14.13
C ILE A 100 -3.81 4.09 13.48
N ASN A 101 -2.97 5.09 13.72
CA ASN A 101 -3.07 6.48 13.24
C ASN A 101 -1.81 6.94 12.48
N ALA A 102 -0.83 6.08 12.33
CA ALA A 102 0.38 6.33 11.56
C ALA A 102 0.83 5.06 10.81
N VAL A 103 1.57 5.22 9.73
CA VAL A 103 2.13 4.11 8.94
C VAL A 103 3.62 4.30 8.72
N PRO A 104 4.38 3.21 8.72
CA PRO A 104 3.97 1.85 9.04
C PRO A 104 3.71 1.67 10.53
N THR A 105 2.78 0.77 10.91
CA THR A 105 2.59 0.31 12.28
C THR A 105 2.57 -1.22 12.28
N PHE A 106 3.43 -1.82 13.09
CA PHE A 106 3.48 -3.26 13.31
C PHE A 106 2.69 -3.58 14.57
N VAL A 107 1.81 -4.55 14.49
CA VAL A 107 0.94 -4.95 15.61
C VAL A 107 1.14 -6.43 15.87
N LEU A 108 1.53 -6.76 17.10
CA LEU A 108 1.58 -8.14 17.61
C LEU A 108 0.83 -8.18 18.93
N ASN A 109 -0.20 -9.01 19.01
CA ASN A 109 -1.13 -9.01 20.12
C ASN A 109 -1.72 -7.59 20.33
N GLU A 110 -1.52 -7.00 21.51
CA GLU A 110 -1.96 -5.63 21.83
C GLU A 110 -0.85 -4.59 21.74
N SER A 111 0.36 -5.01 21.37
CA SER A 111 1.53 -4.12 21.28
C SER A 111 1.69 -3.51 19.90
N HIS A 112 2.06 -2.23 19.87
CA HIS A 112 2.25 -1.47 18.65
C HIS A 112 3.69 -0.98 18.53
N LEU A 113 4.31 -1.21 17.38
CA LEU A 113 5.60 -0.63 17.02
C LEU A 113 5.38 0.31 15.83
N VAL A 114 5.43 1.63 16.08
CA VAL A 114 5.08 2.67 15.12
C VAL A 114 6.30 3.19 14.38
N GLY A 115 6.16 3.43 13.09
CA GLY A 115 7.19 4.03 12.22
C GLY A 115 8.09 3.00 11.53
N ALA A 116 8.88 3.48 10.57
CA ALA A 116 9.92 2.69 9.92
C ALA A 116 11.06 2.46 10.90
N GLN A 117 11.14 1.27 11.45
CA GLN A 117 12.09 0.89 12.47
C GLN A 117 13.30 0.16 11.88
N PRO A 118 14.50 0.32 12.47
CA PRO A 118 15.66 -0.49 12.12
C PRO A 118 15.41 -1.98 12.35
N TYR A 119 16.14 -2.82 11.61
CA TYR A 119 15.94 -4.28 11.65
C TYR A 119 16.08 -4.87 13.06
N ASP A 120 17.04 -4.40 13.85
CA ASP A 120 17.25 -4.83 15.23
C ASP A 120 16.04 -4.54 16.13
N LYS A 121 15.35 -3.41 15.94
CA LYS A 121 14.11 -3.09 16.66
C LYS A 121 12.95 -3.98 16.25
N LEU A 122 12.84 -4.30 14.97
CA LEU A 122 11.84 -5.26 14.49
C LEU A 122 12.09 -6.65 15.06
N THR A 123 13.35 -7.10 15.08
CA THR A 123 13.73 -8.39 15.67
C THR A 123 13.41 -8.44 17.17
N GLN A 124 13.80 -7.42 17.93
CA GLN A 124 13.47 -7.32 19.36
C GLN A 124 11.96 -7.38 19.60
N PHE A 125 11.16 -6.70 18.78
CA PHE A 125 9.71 -6.70 18.91
C PHE A 125 9.11 -8.09 18.64
N VAL A 126 9.59 -8.79 17.63
CA VAL A 126 9.15 -10.14 17.28
C VAL A 126 9.58 -11.16 18.35
N ASP A 127 10.84 -11.09 18.83
CA ASP A 127 11.38 -11.98 19.86
C ASP A 127 10.66 -11.77 21.21
N TYR A 128 10.37 -10.53 21.61
CA TYR A 128 9.60 -10.22 22.80
C TYR A 128 8.22 -10.89 22.81
N HIS A 129 7.58 -10.98 21.64
CA HIS A 129 6.28 -11.63 21.48
C HIS A 129 6.39 -13.13 21.18
N GLN A 130 7.60 -13.70 21.23
CA GLN A 130 7.87 -15.14 21.04
C GLN A 130 7.29 -15.68 19.72
N VAL A 131 7.31 -14.89 18.65
CA VAL A 131 6.85 -15.33 17.35
C VAL A 131 7.81 -16.40 16.80
N PRO A 132 7.33 -17.60 16.45
CA PRO A 132 8.19 -18.65 15.96
C PRO A 132 8.84 -18.26 14.63
N ARG A 133 10.11 -18.56 14.48
CA ARG A 133 10.81 -18.38 13.20
C ARG A 133 10.23 -19.33 12.15
N ARG A 134 10.05 -18.85 10.91
CA ARG A 134 9.80 -19.78 9.80
C ARG A 134 11.02 -20.69 9.63
N ILE A 135 10.79 -21.98 9.74
CA ILE A 135 11.76 -22.99 9.30
C ILE A 135 11.59 -23.00 7.77
N ASN A 136 12.61 -22.51 7.05
CA ASN A 136 12.63 -22.68 5.59
C ASN A 136 12.88 -24.17 5.35
N GLU A 137 11.86 -24.90 4.89
CA GLU A 137 12.01 -26.19 4.26
C GLU A 137 12.58 -26.02 2.85
#